data_a6a2374227264e3cce3eea8b181e8b35
#
_entry.id   a6a2374227264e3cce3eea8b181e8b35
#
_cell.length_a   1.000
_cell.length_b   1.000
_cell.length_c   1.000
_cell.angle_alpha   90.00
_cell.angle_beta   90.00
_cell.angle_gamma   90.00
#
_symmetry.space_group_name_H-M   'P 1'
#
loop_
_entity.id
_entity.type
_entity.pdbx_description
1 polymer ?
#
loop_
_entity_poly.entity_id
_entity_poly.type
_entity_poly.pdbx_seq_one_letter_code
_entity_poly.pdbx_strand_id
1 'polypeptide(L)'
;MTPAEYIQLKAFARVDGALLSLLWIVSFACYVIGISSPLYSVIALLLMVVTPFFVGHRLAKFRDEGRQGVISFRRAWAYSIFVFFYAAILLALAQYVYFAFLDQGYLLFSFNKVLASPEAKQLIEQYGMQQAMSESLQQMGQMRPIDYALNVLTVNIMAGVVLGLPIAALLQRHAVAKP
;
A
#
# COMPACT_ATOMS: atom_id res chain seq x y z
N MET A 1 -4.06 -18.33 -20.49
CA MET A 1 -5.23 -17.56 -19.98
C MET A 1 -6.04 -17.13 -21.18
N THR A 2 -7.29 -17.51 -21.23
CA THR A 2 -8.22 -17.07 -22.29
C THR A 2 -8.64 -15.61 -22.07
N PRO A 3 -9.13 -14.89 -23.11
CA PRO A 3 -9.64 -13.53 -22.94
C PRO A 3 -10.74 -13.41 -21.88
N ALA A 4 -11.65 -14.37 -21.81
CA ALA A 4 -12.72 -14.42 -20.82
C ALA A 4 -12.17 -14.55 -19.38
N GLU A 5 -11.19 -15.42 -19.16
CA GLU A 5 -10.52 -15.60 -17.86
C GLU A 5 -9.78 -14.33 -17.40
N TYR A 6 -9.19 -13.61 -18.34
CA TYR A 6 -8.51 -12.34 -18.05
C TYR A 6 -9.49 -11.24 -17.65
N ILE A 7 -10.64 -11.16 -18.34
CA ILE A 7 -11.71 -10.22 -17.99
C ILE A 7 -12.26 -10.52 -16.60
N GLN A 8 -12.51 -11.80 -16.30
CA GLN A 8 -12.98 -12.24 -14.98
C GLN A 8 -11.97 -11.85 -13.87
N LEU A 9 -10.68 -12.15 -14.07
CA LEU A 9 -9.62 -11.83 -13.12
C LEU A 9 -9.60 -10.32 -12.81
N LYS A 10 -9.63 -9.48 -13.84
CA LYS A 10 -9.65 -8.02 -13.66
C LYS A 10 -10.93 -7.52 -12.97
N ALA A 11 -12.07 -8.15 -13.23
CA ALA A 11 -13.33 -7.77 -12.60
C ALA A 11 -13.26 -8.00 -11.07
N PHE A 12 -12.81 -9.17 -10.64
CA PHE A 12 -12.60 -9.46 -9.22
C PHE A 12 -11.54 -8.55 -8.61
N ALA A 13 -10.38 -8.41 -9.28
CA ALA A 13 -9.29 -7.59 -8.76
C ALA A 13 -9.66 -6.10 -8.62
N ARG A 14 -10.57 -5.56 -9.44
CA ARG A 14 -11.07 -4.18 -9.29
C ARG A 14 -11.87 -4.01 -8.00
N VAL A 15 -12.79 -4.93 -7.73
CA VAL A 15 -13.61 -4.87 -6.50
C VAL A 15 -12.72 -5.05 -5.28
N ASP A 16 -11.82 -6.02 -5.31
CA ASP A 16 -10.94 -6.31 -4.18
C ASP A 16 -9.89 -5.21 -3.97
N GLY A 17 -9.42 -4.58 -5.05
CA GLY A 17 -8.56 -3.40 -5.00
C GLY A 17 -9.28 -2.18 -4.42
N ALA A 18 -10.55 -1.97 -4.75
CA ALA A 18 -11.35 -0.91 -4.14
C ALA A 18 -11.53 -1.13 -2.63
N LEU A 19 -11.77 -2.36 -2.19
CA LEU A 19 -11.84 -2.69 -0.75
C LEU A 19 -10.49 -2.49 -0.06
N LEU A 20 -9.39 -2.90 -0.70
CA LEU A 20 -8.05 -2.67 -0.17
C LEU A 20 -7.72 -1.19 -0.08
N SER A 21 -8.16 -0.38 -1.05
CA SER A 21 -7.95 1.07 -1.01
C SER A 21 -8.63 1.74 0.18
N LEU A 22 -9.81 1.29 0.58
CA LEU A 22 -10.48 1.80 1.79
C LEU A 22 -9.63 1.54 3.04
N LEU A 23 -9.08 0.32 3.17
CA LEU A 23 -8.17 -0.02 4.26
C LEU A 23 -6.93 0.89 4.27
N TRP A 24 -6.36 1.14 3.11
CA TRP A 24 -5.18 2.01 2.97
C TRP A 24 -5.49 3.49 3.20
N ILE A 25 -6.66 3.97 2.78
CA ILE A 25 -7.09 5.36 3.04
C ILE A 25 -7.29 5.58 4.54
N VAL A 26 -7.90 4.63 5.24
CA VAL A 26 -8.03 4.67 6.71
C VAL A 26 -6.64 4.60 7.37
N SER A 27 -5.75 3.72 6.90
CA SER A 27 -4.37 3.66 7.38
C SER A 27 -3.63 4.99 7.19
N PHE A 28 -3.78 5.62 6.03
CA PHE A 28 -3.18 6.93 5.75
C PHE A 28 -3.75 8.03 6.66
N ALA A 29 -5.06 8.07 6.88
CA ALA A 29 -5.67 9.01 7.82
C ALA A 29 -5.14 8.80 9.26
N CYS A 30 -5.05 7.55 9.70
CA CYS A 30 -4.45 7.22 10.99
C CYS A 30 -2.96 7.61 11.05
N TYR A 31 -2.21 7.46 9.96
CA TYR A 31 -0.81 7.88 9.89
C TYR A 31 -0.66 9.39 10.08
N VAL A 32 -1.47 10.20 9.38
CA VAL A 32 -1.45 11.67 9.50
C VAL A 32 -1.76 12.11 10.94
N ILE A 33 -2.82 11.57 11.54
CA ILE A 33 -3.17 11.85 12.94
C ILE A 33 -2.09 11.34 13.90
N GLY A 34 -1.50 10.21 13.55
CA GLY A 34 -0.49 9.50 14.33
C GLY A 34 0.81 10.26 14.53
N ILE A 35 1.13 11.24 13.67
CA ILE A 35 2.31 12.10 13.87
C ILE A 35 2.25 12.83 15.21
N SER A 36 1.05 13.17 15.67
CA SER A 36 0.83 13.83 16.97
C SER A 36 0.31 12.89 18.06
N SER A 37 -0.03 11.63 17.74
CA SER A 37 -0.62 10.68 18.68
C SER A 37 -0.12 9.24 18.42
N PRO A 38 0.73 8.67 19.27
CA PRO A 38 1.34 7.36 19.07
C PRO A 38 0.34 6.23 18.85
N LEU A 39 -0.85 6.30 19.46
CA LEU A 39 -1.89 5.28 19.27
C LEU A 39 -2.30 5.13 17.81
N TYR A 40 -2.52 6.25 17.11
CA TYR A 40 -2.92 6.20 15.69
C TYR A 40 -1.78 5.74 14.78
N SER A 41 -0.52 6.03 15.13
CA SER A 41 0.64 5.47 14.40
C SER A 41 0.67 3.94 14.50
N VAL A 42 0.38 3.38 15.67
CA VAL A 42 0.30 1.91 15.85
C VAL A 42 -0.85 1.33 15.01
N ILE A 43 -2.03 1.97 15.03
CA ILE A 43 -3.17 1.54 14.22
C ILE A 43 -2.82 1.57 12.72
N ALA A 44 -2.20 2.64 12.24
CA ALA A 44 -1.75 2.76 10.85
C ALA A 44 -0.81 1.61 10.46
N LEU A 45 0.17 1.31 11.31
CA LEU A 45 1.10 0.20 11.10
C LEU A 45 0.39 -1.16 11.05
N LEU A 46 -0.52 -1.41 11.97
CA LEU A 46 -1.29 -2.66 12.00
C LEU A 46 -2.14 -2.84 10.73
N LEU A 47 -2.79 -1.78 10.25
CA LEU A 47 -3.55 -1.81 9.01
C LEU A 47 -2.65 -2.11 7.79
N MET A 48 -1.41 -1.60 7.79
CA MET A 48 -0.42 -1.93 6.76
C MET A 48 -0.02 -3.41 6.81
N VAL A 49 0.27 -3.94 7.99
CA VAL A 49 0.64 -5.35 8.19
C VAL A 49 -0.49 -6.31 7.79
N VAL A 50 -1.75 -5.90 7.91
CA VAL A 50 -2.92 -6.70 7.48
C VAL A 50 -3.01 -6.82 5.96
N THR A 51 -2.39 -5.93 5.18
CA THR A 51 -2.47 -5.90 3.71
C THR A 51 -2.21 -7.25 3.03
N PRO A 52 -1.09 -7.96 3.24
CA PRO A 52 -0.83 -9.23 2.57
C PRO A 52 -1.85 -10.32 2.96
N PHE A 53 -2.33 -10.33 4.19
CA PHE A 53 -3.35 -11.26 4.65
C PHE A 53 -4.70 -10.97 3.99
N PHE A 54 -5.07 -9.70 3.87
CA PHE A 54 -6.27 -9.28 3.16
C PHE A 54 -6.22 -9.75 1.69
N VAL A 55 -5.13 -9.44 0.98
CA VAL A 55 -4.98 -9.86 -0.42
C VAL A 55 -4.98 -11.38 -0.56
N GLY A 56 -4.32 -12.09 0.35
CA GLY A 56 -4.33 -13.55 0.40
C GLY A 56 -5.74 -14.12 0.60
N HIS A 57 -6.52 -13.56 1.53
CA HIS A 57 -7.91 -13.96 1.75
C HIS A 57 -8.77 -13.72 0.49
N ARG A 58 -8.64 -12.56 -0.15
CA ARG A 58 -9.39 -12.24 -1.38
C ARG A 58 -8.98 -13.14 -2.55
N LEU A 59 -7.70 -13.44 -2.68
CA LEU A 59 -7.20 -14.40 -3.68
C LEU A 59 -7.75 -15.81 -3.45
N ALA A 60 -7.79 -16.28 -2.17
CA ALA A 60 -8.39 -17.57 -1.84
C ALA A 60 -9.87 -17.60 -2.24
N LYS A 61 -10.62 -16.53 -1.95
CA LYS A 61 -12.02 -16.40 -2.35
C LYS A 61 -12.18 -16.42 -3.87
N PHE A 62 -11.36 -15.66 -4.61
CA PHE A 62 -11.37 -15.70 -6.08
C PHE A 62 -11.06 -17.09 -6.63
N ARG A 63 -10.07 -17.81 -6.06
CA ARG A 63 -9.74 -19.18 -6.43
C ARG A 63 -10.94 -20.11 -6.22
N ASP A 64 -11.57 -20.06 -5.06
CA ASP A 64 -12.59 -21.03 -4.64
C ASP A 64 -13.95 -20.74 -5.33
N GLU A 65 -14.39 -19.50 -5.41
CA GLU A 65 -15.66 -19.10 -6.01
C GLU A 65 -15.58 -18.89 -7.54
N GLY A 66 -14.51 -18.25 -8.01
CA GLY A 66 -14.34 -17.88 -9.42
C GLY A 66 -13.64 -18.93 -10.27
N ARG A 67 -12.91 -19.88 -9.65
CA ARG A 67 -12.02 -20.82 -10.34
C ARG A 67 -12.18 -22.27 -9.87
N GLN A 68 -13.27 -22.62 -9.22
CA GLN A 68 -13.56 -23.99 -8.75
C GLN A 68 -12.41 -24.60 -7.90
N GLY A 69 -11.76 -23.79 -7.11
CA GLY A 69 -10.68 -24.20 -6.22
C GLY A 69 -9.29 -24.35 -6.86
N VAL A 70 -9.13 -24.07 -8.16
CA VAL A 70 -7.85 -24.26 -8.88
C VAL A 70 -7.35 -22.92 -9.44
N ILE A 71 -6.10 -22.59 -9.11
CA ILE A 71 -5.43 -21.40 -9.65
C ILE A 71 -3.92 -21.67 -9.81
N SER A 72 -3.36 -21.36 -10.98
CA SER A 72 -1.93 -21.44 -11.22
C SER A 72 -1.19 -20.25 -10.59
N PHE A 73 0.09 -20.43 -10.25
CA PHE A 73 0.95 -19.38 -9.71
C PHE A 73 0.87 -18.07 -10.51
N ARG A 74 1.03 -18.14 -11.82
CA ARG A 74 1.00 -16.95 -12.70
C ARG A 74 -0.30 -16.18 -12.62
N ARG A 75 -1.45 -16.87 -12.49
CA ARG A 75 -2.75 -16.23 -12.35
C ARG A 75 -2.94 -15.63 -10.97
N ALA A 76 -2.52 -16.33 -9.94
CA ALA A 76 -2.55 -15.85 -8.56
C ALA A 76 -1.70 -14.59 -8.41
N TRP A 77 -0.48 -14.59 -8.99
CA TRP A 77 0.40 -13.43 -8.98
C TRP A 77 -0.17 -12.25 -9.78
N ALA A 78 -0.66 -12.49 -11.00
CA ALA A 78 -1.31 -11.45 -11.80
C ALA A 78 -2.52 -10.84 -11.08
N TYR A 79 -3.35 -11.66 -10.42
CA TYR A 79 -4.46 -11.17 -9.61
C TYR A 79 -3.99 -10.25 -8.49
N SER A 80 -2.97 -10.66 -7.73
CA SER A 80 -2.41 -9.85 -6.65
C SER A 80 -1.89 -8.51 -7.17
N ILE A 81 -1.12 -8.50 -8.27
CA ILE A 81 -0.65 -7.27 -8.90
C ILE A 81 -1.81 -6.34 -9.26
N PHE A 82 -2.89 -6.86 -9.87
CA PHE A 82 -4.03 -6.03 -10.22
C PHE A 82 -4.79 -5.50 -9.00
N VAL A 83 -4.91 -6.27 -7.92
CA VAL A 83 -5.51 -5.80 -6.66
C VAL A 83 -4.72 -4.62 -6.11
N PHE A 84 -3.39 -4.74 -6.00
CA PHE A 84 -2.52 -3.65 -5.56
C PHE A 84 -2.58 -2.44 -6.51
N PHE A 85 -2.58 -2.68 -7.81
CA PHE A 85 -2.66 -1.61 -8.83
C PHE A 85 -3.95 -0.78 -8.69
N TYR A 86 -5.12 -1.43 -8.60
CA TYR A 86 -6.38 -0.72 -8.44
C TYR A 86 -6.48 -0.02 -7.08
N ALA A 87 -5.98 -0.64 -6.01
CA ALA A 87 -5.92 -0.01 -4.71
C ALA A 87 -4.99 1.21 -4.70
N ALA A 88 -3.84 1.11 -5.35
CA ALA A 88 -2.85 2.18 -5.43
C ALA A 88 -3.37 3.42 -6.18
N ILE A 89 -4.14 3.23 -7.27
CA ILE A 89 -4.78 4.35 -7.99
C ILE A 89 -5.74 5.11 -7.07
N LEU A 90 -6.60 4.41 -6.35
CA LEU A 90 -7.59 5.05 -5.48
C LEU A 90 -6.93 5.72 -4.26
N LEU A 91 -5.90 5.10 -3.69
CA LEU A 91 -5.11 5.72 -2.62
C LEU A 91 -4.38 6.97 -3.12
N ALA A 92 -3.75 6.90 -4.30
CA ALA A 92 -3.05 8.04 -4.89
C ALA A 92 -4.00 9.23 -5.15
N LEU A 93 -5.22 8.95 -5.60
CA LEU A 93 -6.26 9.97 -5.76
C LEU A 93 -6.64 10.59 -4.41
N ALA A 94 -6.86 9.78 -3.38
CA ALA A 94 -7.18 10.26 -2.03
C ALA A 94 -6.04 11.12 -1.46
N GLN A 95 -4.79 10.71 -1.64
CA GLN A 95 -3.63 11.47 -1.21
C GLN A 95 -3.44 12.76 -2.01
N TYR A 96 -3.69 12.74 -3.32
CA TYR A 96 -3.68 13.97 -4.11
C TYR A 96 -4.68 15.00 -3.55
N VAL A 97 -5.92 14.55 -3.28
CA VAL A 97 -6.94 15.43 -2.68
C VAL A 97 -6.50 15.93 -1.31
N TYR A 98 -5.93 15.06 -0.48
CA TYR A 98 -5.42 15.46 0.84
C TYR A 98 -4.34 16.54 0.72
N PHE A 99 -3.29 16.30 -0.05
CA PHE A 99 -2.16 17.24 -0.17
C PHE A 99 -2.53 18.52 -0.94
N ALA A 100 -3.50 18.48 -1.87
CA ALA A 100 -3.91 19.65 -2.61
C ALA A 100 -4.84 20.58 -1.82
N PHE A 101 -5.66 20.05 -0.91
CA PHE A 101 -6.75 20.82 -0.31
C PHE A 101 -6.79 20.79 1.22
N LEU A 102 -6.22 19.77 1.88
CA LEU A 102 -6.38 19.54 3.32
C LEU A 102 -5.11 19.74 4.12
N ASP A 103 -3.95 19.34 3.57
CA ASP A 103 -2.68 19.30 4.31
C ASP A 103 -2.19 20.70 4.74
N GLN A 104 -2.27 21.68 3.85
CA GLN A 104 -1.80 23.07 4.07
C GLN A 104 -0.42 23.16 4.75
N GLY A 105 0.46 22.19 4.49
CA GLY A 105 1.80 22.10 5.09
C GLY A 105 1.86 21.42 6.46
N TYR A 106 0.75 20.87 6.95
CA TYR A 106 0.68 20.21 8.27
C TYR A 106 1.67 19.06 8.39
N LEU A 107 1.79 18.23 7.34
CA LEU A 107 2.69 17.08 7.35
C LEU A 107 4.14 17.53 7.55
N LEU A 108 4.62 18.47 6.74
CA LEU A 108 5.98 19.00 6.82
C LEU A 108 6.24 19.69 8.16
N PHE A 109 5.30 20.49 8.63
CA PHE A 109 5.38 21.14 9.94
C PHE A 109 5.51 20.12 11.08
N SER A 110 4.68 19.07 11.04
CA SER A 110 4.67 18.02 12.06
C SER A 110 5.95 17.21 12.07
N PHE A 111 6.49 16.87 10.90
CA PHE A 111 7.80 16.21 10.80
C PHE A 111 8.92 17.08 11.34
N ASN A 112 8.97 18.35 10.98
CA ASN A 112 9.95 19.29 11.52
C ASN A 112 9.89 19.35 13.05
N LYS A 113 8.68 19.38 13.63
CA LYS A 113 8.48 19.39 15.08
C LYS A 113 9.01 18.13 15.75
N VAL A 114 8.72 16.95 15.17
CA VAL A 114 9.23 15.66 15.70
C VAL A 114 10.75 15.60 15.63
N LEU A 115 11.34 15.99 14.51
CA LEU A 115 12.79 15.98 14.31
C LEU A 115 13.53 17.04 15.15
N ALA A 116 12.84 18.08 15.58
CA ALA A 116 13.38 19.11 16.47
C ALA A 116 13.42 18.68 17.95
N SER A 117 12.79 17.53 18.31
CA SER A 117 12.82 17.03 19.69
C SER A 117 14.24 16.65 20.13
N PRO A 118 14.58 16.77 21.43
CA PRO A 118 15.91 16.43 21.93
C PRO A 118 16.30 14.98 21.64
N GLU A 119 15.35 14.05 21.77
CA GLU A 119 15.55 12.63 21.54
C GLU A 119 15.84 12.33 20.06
N ALA A 120 15.08 12.94 19.14
CA ALA A 120 15.31 12.77 17.71
C ALA A 120 16.65 13.36 17.28
N LYS A 121 17.01 14.55 17.78
CA LYS A 121 18.32 15.16 17.49
C LYS A 121 19.48 14.28 17.95
N GLN A 122 19.40 13.74 19.16
CA GLN A 122 20.44 12.84 19.67
C GLN A 122 20.61 11.59 18.80
N LEU A 123 19.50 10.97 18.35
CA LEU A 123 19.55 9.83 17.43
C LEU A 123 20.14 10.21 16.07
N ILE A 124 19.71 11.33 15.50
CA ILE A 124 20.20 11.83 14.20
C ILE A 124 21.71 12.08 14.26
N GLU A 125 22.20 12.67 15.35
CA GLU A 125 23.64 12.90 15.60
C GLU A 125 24.40 11.60 15.78
N GLN A 126 23.87 10.68 16.58
CA GLN A 126 24.50 9.38 16.87
C GLN A 126 24.69 8.54 15.60
N TYR A 127 23.73 8.60 14.67
CA TYR A 127 23.79 7.85 13.40
C TYR A 127 24.35 8.66 12.23
N GLY A 128 24.77 9.89 12.43
CA GLY A 128 25.35 10.75 11.39
C GLY A 128 24.37 11.09 10.26
N MET A 129 23.05 11.18 10.58
CA MET A 129 21.98 11.33 9.58
C MET A 129 21.56 12.79 9.35
N GLN A 130 22.27 13.79 9.91
CA GLN A 130 21.88 15.21 9.87
C GLN A 130 21.67 15.70 8.42
N GLN A 131 22.64 15.43 7.54
CA GLN A 131 22.57 15.85 6.15
C GLN A 131 21.43 15.18 5.40
N ALA A 132 21.32 13.86 5.49
CA ALA A 132 20.26 13.10 4.82
C ALA A 132 18.85 13.55 5.26
N MET A 133 18.69 13.87 6.56
CA MET A 133 17.42 14.33 7.10
C MET A 133 17.08 15.75 6.61
N SER A 134 18.06 16.66 6.58
CA SER A 134 17.85 18.02 6.09
C SER A 134 17.51 18.04 4.59
N GLU A 135 18.20 17.23 3.79
CA GLU A 135 17.91 17.06 2.36
C GLU A 135 16.51 16.49 2.12
N SER A 136 16.11 15.48 2.92
CA SER A 136 14.77 14.88 2.83
C SER A 136 13.67 15.89 3.15
N LEU A 137 13.83 16.71 4.20
CA LEU A 137 12.88 17.77 4.54
C LEU A 137 12.80 18.84 3.46
N GLN A 138 13.94 19.23 2.89
CA GLN A 138 13.98 20.19 1.78
C GLN A 138 13.26 19.64 0.55
N GLN A 139 13.48 18.38 0.19
CA GLN A 139 12.79 17.71 -0.91
C GLN A 139 11.29 17.67 -0.66
N MET A 140 10.86 17.25 0.54
CA MET A 140 9.44 17.24 0.91
C MET A 140 8.79 18.63 0.77
N GLY A 141 9.49 19.69 1.17
CA GLY A 141 8.98 21.06 1.07
C GLY A 141 8.81 21.55 -0.38
N GLN A 142 9.50 20.93 -1.33
CA GLN A 142 9.41 21.27 -2.76
C GLN A 142 8.45 20.38 -3.56
N MET A 143 7.95 19.29 -2.95
CA MET A 143 7.04 18.35 -3.63
C MET A 143 5.67 18.99 -3.85
N ARG A 144 5.16 18.86 -5.05
CA ARG A 144 3.78 19.22 -5.38
C ARG A 144 2.83 18.09 -4.93
N PRO A 145 1.55 18.37 -4.69
CA PRO A 145 0.56 17.34 -4.35
C PRO A 145 0.56 16.12 -5.27
N ILE A 146 0.75 16.34 -6.56
CA ILE A 146 0.81 15.26 -7.56
C ILE A 146 2.06 14.39 -7.39
N ASP A 147 3.18 14.94 -6.94
CA ASP A 147 4.42 14.20 -6.77
C ASP A 147 4.30 13.19 -5.62
N TYR A 148 3.62 13.56 -4.52
CA TYR A 148 3.25 12.63 -3.43
C TYR A 148 2.37 11.48 -3.94
N ALA A 149 1.32 11.80 -4.70
CA ALA A 149 0.40 10.80 -5.23
C ALA A 149 1.09 9.82 -6.19
N LEU A 150 1.94 10.31 -7.09
CA LEU A 150 2.68 9.48 -8.04
C LEU A 150 3.73 8.60 -7.34
N ASN A 151 4.40 9.13 -6.31
CA ASN A 151 5.35 8.36 -5.52
C ASN A 151 4.64 7.16 -4.85
N VAL A 152 3.54 7.42 -4.15
CA VAL A 152 2.76 6.37 -3.49
C VAL A 152 2.18 5.37 -4.49
N LEU A 153 1.69 5.83 -5.64
CA LEU A 153 1.24 4.95 -6.71
C LEU A 153 2.35 3.97 -7.11
N THR A 154 3.53 4.50 -7.39
CA THR A 154 4.70 3.70 -7.83
C THR A 154 5.12 2.70 -6.77
N VAL A 155 5.31 3.15 -5.53
CA VAL A 155 5.73 2.30 -4.40
C VAL A 155 4.73 1.16 -4.16
N ASN A 156 3.42 1.45 -4.19
CA ASN A 156 2.40 0.42 -3.94
C ASN A 156 2.26 -0.57 -5.11
N ILE A 157 2.46 -0.15 -6.36
CA ILE A 157 2.53 -1.09 -7.49
C ILE A 157 3.75 -2.02 -7.33
N MET A 158 4.91 -1.47 -7.00
CA MET A 158 6.13 -2.27 -6.75
C MET A 158 5.93 -3.23 -5.57
N ALA A 159 5.33 -2.76 -4.48
CA ALA A 159 4.96 -3.61 -3.35
C ALA A 159 4.03 -4.76 -3.79
N GLY A 160 3.07 -4.51 -4.66
CA GLY A 160 2.17 -5.53 -5.22
C GLY A 160 2.91 -6.60 -6.04
N VAL A 161 3.91 -6.20 -6.82
CA VAL A 161 4.77 -7.15 -7.55
C VAL A 161 5.54 -8.04 -6.59
N VAL A 162 6.16 -7.46 -5.56
CA VAL A 162 7.01 -8.18 -4.59
C VAL A 162 6.17 -9.04 -3.64
N LEU A 163 5.17 -8.45 -2.97
CA LEU A 163 4.31 -9.18 -2.02
C LEU A 163 3.39 -10.18 -2.72
N GLY A 164 3.02 -9.94 -3.96
CA GLY A 164 2.24 -10.87 -4.77
C GLY A 164 2.93 -12.21 -4.99
N LEU A 165 4.28 -12.27 -4.99
CA LEU A 165 5.03 -13.51 -5.16
C LEU A 165 4.77 -14.53 -4.03
N PRO A 166 5.04 -14.22 -2.75
CA PRO A 166 4.76 -15.16 -1.67
C PRO A 166 3.27 -15.47 -1.52
N ILE A 167 2.39 -14.49 -1.72
CA ILE A 167 0.93 -14.72 -1.68
C ILE A 167 0.53 -15.74 -2.75
N ALA A 168 0.99 -15.59 -3.98
CA ALA A 168 0.69 -16.51 -5.07
C ALA A 168 1.28 -17.90 -4.84
N ALA A 169 2.52 -17.98 -4.30
CA ALA A 169 3.18 -19.24 -4.01
C ALA A 169 2.43 -20.07 -2.96
N LEU A 170 1.91 -19.40 -1.91
CA LEU A 170 1.18 -20.06 -0.84
C LEU A 170 -0.24 -20.50 -1.25
N LEU A 171 -0.88 -19.76 -2.16
CA LEU A 171 -2.31 -19.95 -2.46
C LEU A 171 -2.58 -20.63 -3.80
N GLN A 172 -1.55 -20.91 -4.62
CA GLN A 172 -1.71 -21.70 -5.83
C GLN A 172 -2.24 -23.10 -5.51
N ARG A 173 -3.11 -23.62 -6.36
CA ARG A 173 -3.58 -25.01 -6.30
C ARG A 173 -3.69 -25.56 -7.72
N HIS A 174 -3.13 -26.73 -7.93
CA HIS A 174 -3.24 -27.48 -9.19
C HIS A 174 -4.45 -28.43 -9.12
N ALA A 175 -5.05 -28.69 -10.27
CA ALA A 175 -6.04 -29.74 -10.36
C ALA A 175 -5.37 -31.08 -9.99
N VAL A 176 -5.95 -31.81 -9.05
CA VAL A 176 -5.52 -33.20 -8.80
C VAL A 176 -5.96 -34.01 -10.00
N ALA A 177 -5.01 -34.64 -10.70
CA ALA A 177 -5.34 -35.59 -11.76
C ALA A 177 -6.23 -36.68 -11.13
N LYS A 178 -7.46 -36.84 -11.62
CA LYS A 178 -8.27 -38.01 -11.23
C LYS A 178 -7.55 -39.24 -11.76
N PRO A 179 -7.35 -40.26 -10.91
CA PRO A 179 -6.79 -41.55 -11.35
C PRO A 179 -7.66 -42.23 -12.38
#